data_f4bd878824693870cfde7806c76b5632
#
_entry.id   f4bd878824693870cfde7806c76b5632
#
_cell.length_a   1.000
_cell.length_b   1.000
_cell.length_c   1.000
_cell.angle_alpha   90.00
_cell.angle_beta   90.00
_cell.angle_gamma   90.00
#
_symmetry.space_group_name_H-M   'P 1'
#
loop_
_entity.id
_entity.type
_entity.pdbx_description
1 polymer ?
#
loop_
_entity_poly.entity_id
_entity_poly.type
_entity_poly.pdbx_seq_one_letter_code
_entity_poly.pdbx_strand_id
1 'polypeptide(L)'
;MSPASGTGTPPPSHEGGGVAAGEPGGRPEAIDAVPVRHPGRWVAIAVIAVFFAMLLSSFLTNPKWDFPFALKVMNFSPVLEGLLKGTIIATIGSMIIGVSLGVVIGIMRLSSNPVLRFVGLLYTWFFRGIPRLVLVFLFGAGIGYLYPRFDIGPFPFSQQLAGWLGLSSDLTLFSLNVNQISSTLIWGIIAMGLSEAAYMAEIARAGILSVDDGQREAAAAIGMSPGQAMRRVILPQAMRVIIPPTGNETIAMVKDTSLLAYLPLGTELFFQTQVVSSRTFKVMPSLVAATIWYLVITTVLMIGQYYLERHFSRGYGADPKSPEAQAKKAKLLGMSADGKGA
;
A
#
# COMPACT_ATOMS: atom_id res chain seq x y z
N MET A 1 27.31 -76.51 15.82
CA MET A 1 26.51 -77.72 15.52
C MET A 1 25.70 -77.45 14.26
N SER A 2 26.17 -77.98 13.14
CA SER A 2 25.42 -78.28 11.89
C SER A 2 24.80 -79.68 12.10
N PRO A 3 23.88 -80.16 11.25
CA PRO A 3 23.43 -79.83 9.90
C PRO A 3 21.92 -80.04 9.67
N ALA A 4 21.43 -79.79 8.50
CA ALA A 4 20.67 -80.73 7.70
C ALA A 4 20.28 -80.18 6.33
N SER A 5 20.70 -80.85 5.35
CA SER A 5 20.43 -80.92 3.95
C SER A 5 18.95 -81.19 3.63
N GLY A 6 18.39 -80.49 2.67
CA GLY A 6 17.08 -80.77 2.05
C GLY A 6 17.18 -80.57 0.55
N THR A 7 17.32 -81.61 -0.18
CA THR A 7 17.28 -81.72 -1.64
C THR A 7 15.87 -81.51 -2.14
N GLY A 8 15.64 -80.48 -2.98
CA GLY A 8 14.39 -80.21 -3.70
C GLY A 8 14.66 -80.16 -5.19
N THR A 9 14.09 -81.05 -5.93
CA THR A 9 14.07 -81.23 -7.38
C THR A 9 13.62 -79.95 -8.17
N PRO A 10 14.22 -79.71 -9.34
CA PRO A 10 13.83 -78.61 -10.19
C PRO A 10 12.46 -78.84 -10.89
N PRO A 11 11.62 -77.82 -11.07
CA PRO A 11 10.42 -78.00 -11.85
C PRO A 11 10.71 -78.00 -13.36
N PRO A 12 9.78 -78.55 -14.17
CA PRO A 12 10.01 -78.84 -15.59
C PRO A 12 10.01 -77.54 -16.42
N SER A 13 10.89 -77.58 -17.43
CA SER A 13 10.96 -76.60 -18.52
C SER A 13 9.68 -76.55 -19.32
N HIS A 14 8.98 -75.47 -19.30
CA HIS A 14 7.93 -75.13 -20.30
C HIS A 14 8.61 -74.60 -21.56
N GLU A 15 8.47 -75.34 -22.60
CA GLU A 15 8.85 -75.05 -23.97
C GLU A 15 8.10 -73.80 -24.48
N GLY A 16 8.85 -73.03 -25.23
CA GLY A 16 8.56 -71.89 -26.06
C GLY A 16 7.17 -71.66 -26.61
N GLY A 17 6.66 -70.50 -26.21
CA GLY A 17 5.77 -69.72 -27.06
C GLY A 17 6.55 -68.53 -27.52
N GLY A 18 7.00 -68.53 -28.76
CA GLY A 18 7.64 -67.33 -29.39
C GLY A 18 6.69 -66.21 -29.42
N VAL A 19 6.86 -65.27 -28.50
CA VAL A 19 6.25 -63.93 -28.62
C VAL A 19 7.06 -63.20 -29.69
N ALA A 20 6.45 -63.02 -30.85
CA ALA A 20 6.97 -62.17 -31.89
C ALA A 20 7.35 -60.82 -31.27
N ALA A 21 8.61 -60.42 -31.48
CA ALA A 21 9.07 -59.09 -31.12
C ALA A 21 8.13 -58.08 -31.81
N GLY A 22 7.21 -57.48 -31.04
CA GLY A 22 6.43 -56.35 -31.47
C GLY A 22 7.39 -55.22 -31.84
N GLU A 23 7.22 -54.66 -32.98
CA GLU A 23 7.94 -53.48 -33.46
C GLU A 23 7.97 -52.38 -32.38
N PRO A 24 9.07 -51.66 -32.23
CA PRO A 24 9.18 -50.60 -31.21
C PRO A 24 8.10 -49.56 -31.49
N GLY A 25 7.19 -49.42 -30.54
CA GLY A 25 5.96 -48.67 -30.50
C GLY A 25 5.92 -47.44 -31.36
N GLY A 26 5.07 -47.47 -32.35
CA GLY A 26 4.61 -46.25 -33.02
C GLY A 26 4.12 -45.27 -31.95
N ARG A 27 4.53 -44.01 -32.05
CA ARG A 27 3.99 -42.94 -31.23
C ARG A 27 2.47 -43.06 -31.28
N PRO A 28 1.77 -42.93 -30.10
CA PRO A 28 0.32 -42.91 -30.10
C PRO A 28 -0.13 -41.82 -31.06
N GLU A 29 -1.10 -42.11 -31.91
CA GLU A 29 -1.69 -41.15 -32.84
C GLU A 29 -2.04 -39.90 -32.10
N ALA A 30 -1.74 -38.72 -32.70
CA ALA A 30 -2.07 -37.45 -32.12
C ALA A 30 -3.58 -37.41 -31.81
N ILE A 31 -3.93 -37.20 -30.54
CA ILE A 31 -5.32 -37.09 -30.13
C ILE A 31 -5.86 -35.80 -30.79
N ASP A 32 -6.72 -35.93 -31.79
CA ASP A 32 -7.45 -34.82 -32.36
C ASP A 32 -8.42 -34.27 -31.30
N ALA A 33 -7.98 -33.20 -30.61
CA ALA A 33 -8.77 -32.54 -29.60
C ALA A 33 -9.92 -31.77 -30.29
N VAL A 34 -11.12 -32.39 -30.33
CA VAL A 34 -12.31 -31.71 -30.81
C VAL A 34 -12.73 -30.64 -29.81
N PRO A 35 -12.77 -29.36 -30.20
CA PRO A 35 -13.16 -28.29 -29.28
C PRO A 35 -14.60 -28.51 -28.80
N VAL A 36 -14.76 -28.74 -27.51
CA VAL A 36 -16.10 -28.90 -26.90
C VAL A 36 -16.80 -27.56 -26.95
N ARG A 37 -17.88 -27.48 -27.73
CA ARG A 37 -18.72 -26.31 -27.78
C ARG A 37 -19.57 -26.22 -26.51
N HIS A 38 -19.38 -25.16 -25.74
CA HIS A 38 -20.18 -24.88 -24.54
C HIS A 38 -21.25 -23.80 -24.84
N PRO A 39 -22.41 -24.16 -25.45
CA PRO A 39 -23.45 -23.18 -25.79
C PRO A 39 -23.97 -22.46 -24.54
N GLY A 40 -24.04 -23.13 -23.39
CA GLY A 40 -24.45 -22.53 -22.13
C GLY A 40 -23.52 -21.35 -21.67
N ARG A 41 -22.26 -21.33 -22.09
CA ARG A 41 -21.34 -20.23 -21.84
C ARG A 41 -21.78 -18.95 -22.54
N TRP A 42 -22.22 -19.06 -23.80
CA TRP A 42 -22.71 -17.93 -24.57
C TRP A 42 -24.05 -17.40 -24.04
N VAL A 43 -24.93 -18.32 -23.60
CA VAL A 43 -26.20 -17.94 -22.94
C VAL A 43 -25.90 -17.18 -21.64
N ALA A 44 -24.97 -17.67 -20.81
CA ALA A 44 -24.57 -16.97 -19.58
C ALA A 44 -23.97 -15.59 -19.87
N ILE A 45 -23.09 -15.48 -20.87
CA ILE A 45 -22.53 -14.19 -21.31
C ILE A 45 -23.62 -13.24 -21.79
N ALA A 46 -24.59 -13.72 -22.60
CA ALA A 46 -25.68 -12.91 -23.06
C ALA A 46 -26.57 -12.40 -21.92
N VAL A 47 -26.91 -13.26 -20.96
CA VAL A 47 -27.70 -12.87 -19.78
C VAL A 47 -26.94 -11.80 -18.96
N ILE A 48 -25.63 -12.00 -18.70
CA ILE A 48 -24.80 -11.03 -18.00
C ILE A 48 -24.73 -9.70 -18.77
N ALA A 49 -24.56 -9.76 -20.11
CA ALA A 49 -24.51 -8.57 -20.95
C ALA A 49 -25.82 -7.79 -20.95
N VAL A 50 -26.98 -8.49 -21.02
CA VAL A 50 -28.28 -7.85 -20.91
C VAL A 50 -28.49 -7.21 -19.56
N PHE A 51 -28.14 -7.90 -18.46
CA PHE A 51 -28.23 -7.36 -17.12
C PHE A 51 -27.35 -6.13 -16.94
N PHE A 52 -26.13 -6.20 -17.44
CA PHE A 52 -25.20 -5.06 -17.42
C PHE A 52 -25.70 -3.89 -18.25
N ALA A 53 -26.29 -4.16 -19.44
CA ALA A 53 -26.88 -3.13 -20.28
C ALA A 53 -28.09 -2.46 -19.60
N MET A 54 -28.93 -3.23 -18.87
CA MET A 54 -30.03 -2.68 -18.08
C MET A 54 -29.54 -1.78 -16.95
N LEU A 55 -28.51 -2.21 -16.22
CA LEU A 55 -27.87 -1.39 -15.17
C LEU A 55 -27.27 -0.11 -15.75
N LEU A 56 -26.54 -0.22 -16.85
CA LEU A 56 -25.94 0.91 -17.53
C LEU A 56 -26.99 1.88 -18.06
N SER A 57 -28.07 1.37 -18.67
CA SER A 57 -29.19 2.18 -19.11
C SER A 57 -29.83 2.93 -17.95
N SER A 58 -30.15 2.23 -16.85
CA SER A 58 -30.69 2.85 -15.63
C SER A 58 -29.77 3.93 -15.08
N PHE A 59 -28.46 3.68 -15.08
CA PHE A 59 -27.45 4.65 -14.66
C PHE A 59 -27.44 5.89 -15.56
N LEU A 60 -27.39 5.71 -16.87
CA LEU A 60 -27.26 6.82 -17.83
C LEU A 60 -28.55 7.63 -17.99
N THR A 61 -29.73 7.00 -17.81
CA THR A 61 -31.03 7.66 -18.02
C THR A 61 -31.60 8.29 -16.74
N ASN A 62 -31.01 8.03 -15.57
CA ASN A 62 -31.53 8.60 -14.32
C ASN A 62 -31.21 10.11 -14.22
N PRO A 63 -32.21 11.00 -14.22
CA PRO A 63 -31.99 12.45 -14.20
C PRO A 63 -31.35 12.96 -12.91
N LYS A 64 -31.34 12.15 -11.85
CA LYS A 64 -30.70 12.52 -10.57
C LYS A 64 -29.19 12.61 -10.65
N TRP A 65 -28.55 12.04 -11.69
CA TRP A 65 -27.11 12.18 -11.89
C TRP A 65 -26.71 13.61 -12.26
N ASP A 66 -27.52 14.33 -13.02
CA ASP A 66 -27.34 15.74 -13.43
C ASP A 66 -25.85 16.06 -13.72
N PHE A 67 -25.26 15.32 -14.66
CA PHE A 67 -23.84 15.49 -15.05
C PHE A 67 -23.47 16.91 -15.44
N PRO A 68 -24.35 17.70 -16.12
CA PRO A 68 -24.06 19.09 -16.39
C PRO A 68 -23.84 19.91 -15.12
N PHE A 69 -24.62 19.65 -14.06
CA PHE A 69 -24.42 20.30 -12.77
C PHE A 69 -23.15 19.81 -12.07
N ALA A 70 -22.83 18.52 -12.15
CA ALA A 70 -21.59 17.98 -11.60
C ALA A 70 -20.35 18.69 -12.20
N LEU A 71 -20.31 18.88 -13.51
CA LEU A 71 -19.24 19.62 -14.19
C LEU A 71 -19.16 21.09 -13.76
N LYS A 72 -20.31 21.73 -13.47
CA LYS A 72 -20.31 23.10 -12.90
C LYS A 72 -19.72 23.09 -11.49
N VAL A 73 -20.10 22.12 -10.64
CA VAL A 73 -19.58 21.99 -9.26
C VAL A 73 -18.06 21.80 -9.27
N MET A 74 -17.52 21.02 -10.21
CA MET A 74 -16.06 20.85 -10.35
C MET A 74 -15.31 22.17 -10.53
N ASN A 75 -15.94 23.16 -11.19
CA ASN A 75 -15.34 24.46 -11.47
C ASN A 75 -15.71 25.55 -10.45
N PHE A 76 -16.42 25.21 -9.38
CA PHE A 76 -16.70 26.19 -8.33
C PHE A 76 -15.40 26.55 -7.58
N SER A 77 -15.19 27.86 -7.39
CA SER A 77 -13.98 28.35 -6.70
C SER A 77 -13.74 27.66 -5.35
N PRO A 78 -14.74 27.48 -4.45
CA PRO A 78 -14.52 26.78 -3.19
C PRO A 78 -14.07 25.33 -3.37
N VAL A 79 -14.57 24.63 -4.40
CA VAL A 79 -14.20 23.24 -4.70
C VAL A 79 -12.76 23.15 -5.19
N LEU A 80 -12.37 24.06 -6.10
CA LEU A 80 -10.98 24.16 -6.58
C LEU A 80 -10.01 24.58 -5.47
N GLU A 81 -10.43 25.50 -4.60
CA GLU A 81 -9.64 25.86 -3.42
C GLU A 81 -9.51 24.67 -2.44
N GLY A 82 -10.60 23.94 -2.21
CA GLY A 82 -10.60 22.72 -1.42
C GLY A 82 -9.64 21.68 -1.97
N LEU A 83 -9.60 21.52 -3.28
CA LEU A 83 -8.67 20.65 -3.98
C LEU A 83 -7.21 21.09 -3.75
N LEU A 84 -6.89 22.32 -4.05
CA LEU A 84 -5.50 22.81 -4.06
C LEU A 84 -4.98 23.08 -2.66
N LYS A 85 -5.74 23.82 -1.84
CA LYS A 85 -5.32 24.26 -0.51
C LYS A 85 -5.66 23.25 0.59
N GLY A 86 -6.65 22.38 0.37
CA GLY A 86 -7.03 21.32 1.29
C GLY A 86 -6.36 19.99 0.95
N THR A 87 -6.88 19.29 -0.04
CA THR A 87 -6.47 17.93 -0.39
C THR A 87 -4.97 17.80 -0.73
N ILE A 88 -4.46 18.66 -1.64
CA ILE A 88 -3.04 18.55 -2.08
C ILE A 88 -2.10 18.93 -0.93
N ILE A 89 -2.35 20.04 -0.23
CA ILE A 89 -1.49 20.47 0.88
C ILE A 89 -1.53 19.45 2.03
N ALA A 90 -2.72 18.92 2.35
CA ALA A 90 -2.84 17.88 3.38
C ALA A 90 -2.07 16.61 2.98
N THR A 91 -2.17 16.17 1.74
CA THR A 91 -1.41 15.01 1.24
C THR A 91 0.09 15.23 1.38
N ILE A 92 0.61 16.34 0.87
CA ILE A 92 2.04 16.64 0.91
C ILE A 92 2.53 16.75 2.35
N GLY A 93 1.82 17.52 3.18
CA GLY A 93 2.19 17.74 4.58
C GLY A 93 2.18 16.43 5.39
N SER A 94 1.13 15.62 5.24
CA SER A 94 1.01 14.33 5.92
C SER A 94 2.08 13.33 5.44
N MET A 95 2.41 13.30 4.14
CA MET A 95 3.47 12.44 3.62
C MET A 95 4.86 12.89 4.11
N ILE A 96 5.13 14.19 4.20
CA ILE A 96 6.40 14.68 4.76
C ILE A 96 6.56 14.23 6.21
N ILE A 97 5.54 14.40 7.05
CA ILE A 97 5.56 13.92 8.44
C ILE A 97 5.66 12.41 8.46
N GLY A 98 4.82 11.70 7.69
CA GLY A 98 4.75 10.26 7.63
C GLY A 98 6.06 9.61 7.25
N VAL A 99 6.69 10.07 6.17
CA VAL A 99 7.98 9.54 5.71
C VAL A 99 9.10 9.87 6.70
N SER A 100 9.19 11.12 7.14
CA SER A 100 10.28 11.55 8.04
C SER A 100 10.23 10.81 9.37
N LEU A 101 9.08 10.80 10.02
CA LEU A 101 8.91 10.12 11.31
C LEU A 101 8.91 8.59 11.13
N GLY A 102 8.35 8.08 10.04
CA GLY A 102 8.34 6.66 9.72
C GLY A 102 9.74 6.08 9.55
N VAL A 103 10.64 6.79 8.88
CA VAL A 103 12.06 6.38 8.78
C VAL A 103 12.70 6.30 10.16
N VAL A 104 12.49 7.30 11.03
CA VAL A 104 13.02 7.29 12.41
C VAL A 104 12.49 6.08 13.18
N ILE A 105 11.18 5.84 13.15
CA ILE A 105 10.55 4.71 13.84
C ILE A 105 11.02 3.37 13.25
N GLY A 106 11.15 3.29 11.93
CA GLY A 106 11.70 2.11 11.25
C GLY A 106 13.11 1.77 11.71
N ILE A 107 13.99 2.78 11.85
CA ILE A 107 15.34 2.62 12.39
C ILE A 107 15.29 2.19 13.87
N MET A 108 14.43 2.81 14.68
CA MET A 108 14.25 2.41 16.09
C MET A 108 13.87 0.93 16.21
N ARG A 109 13.02 0.42 15.33
CA ARG A 109 12.59 -0.99 15.30
C ARG A 109 13.69 -1.97 14.87
N LEU A 110 14.68 -1.49 14.13
CA LEU A 110 15.88 -2.27 13.75
C LEU A 110 17.01 -2.17 14.77
N SER A 111 16.85 -1.33 15.79
CA SER A 111 17.89 -1.11 16.82
C SER A 111 18.11 -2.36 17.68
N SER A 112 19.36 -2.61 18.05
CA SER A 112 19.74 -3.59 19.06
C SER A 112 19.31 -3.17 20.49
N ASN A 113 19.05 -1.88 20.70
CA ASN A 113 18.55 -1.37 21.98
C ASN A 113 17.08 -1.79 22.19
N PRO A 114 16.78 -2.60 23.23
CA PRO A 114 15.44 -3.12 23.47
C PRO A 114 14.41 -2.02 23.74
N VAL A 115 14.82 -0.91 24.37
CA VAL A 115 13.94 0.22 24.67
C VAL A 115 13.48 0.91 23.38
N LEU A 116 14.42 1.24 22.47
CA LEU A 116 14.07 1.86 21.18
C LEU A 116 13.18 0.94 20.35
N ARG A 117 13.51 -0.36 20.31
CA ARG A 117 12.70 -1.34 19.60
C ARG A 117 11.29 -1.44 20.17
N PHE A 118 11.14 -1.45 21.50
CA PHE A 118 9.84 -1.50 22.15
C PHE A 118 9.01 -0.25 21.87
N VAL A 119 9.61 0.95 21.97
CA VAL A 119 8.91 2.23 21.67
C VAL A 119 8.44 2.25 20.21
N GLY A 120 9.29 1.86 19.26
CA GLY A 120 8.92 1.77 17.85
C GLY A 120 7.82 0.74 17.58
N LEU A 121 7.83 -0.39 18.29
CA LEU A 121 6.78 -1.41 18.24
C LEU A 121 5.45 -0.86 18.77
N LEU A 122 5.48 -0.22 19.94
CA LEU A 122 4.29 0.35 20.57
C LEU A 122 3.64 1.42 19.68
N TYR A 123 4.47 2.28 19.07
CA TYR A 123 3.99 3.29 18.12
C TYR A 123 3.28 2.64 16.91
N THR A 124 3.95 1.69 16.25
CA THR A 124 3.38 1.05 15.06
C THR A 124 2.13 0.23 15.40
N TRP A 125 2.12 -0.45 16.55
CA TRP A 125 0.95 -1.17 17.04
C TRP A 125 -0.24 -0.23 17.26
N PHE A 126 -0.03 0.89 17.96
CA PHE A 126 -1.07 1.86 18.27
C PHE A 126 -1.67 2.49 17.01
N PHE A 127 -0.83 3.11 16.17
CA PHE A 127 -1.32 3.86 15.01
C PHE A 127 -1.85 2.98 13.88
N ARG A 128 -1.42 1.73 13.76
CA ARG A 128 -1.98 0.79 12.79
C ARG A 128 -3.16 -0.01 13.33
N GLY A 129 -3.32 -0.09 14.63
CA GLY A 129 -4.44 -0.80 15.27
C GLY A 129 -5.73 0.02 15.32
N ILE A 130 -5.66 1.35 15.16
CA ILE A 130 -6.81 2.24 15.23
C ILE A 130 -7.21 2.69 13.82
N PRO A 131 -8.51 2.68 13.47
CA PRO A 131 -8.98 3.21 12.20
C PRO A 131 -8.54 4.67 12.00
N ARG A 132 -8.04 5.00 10.80
CA ARG A 132 -7.51 6.35 10.50
C ARG A 132 -8.52 7.46 10.79
N LEU A 133 -9.80 7.25 10.51
CA LEU A 133 -10.85 8.21 10.84
C LEU A 133 -10.90 8.52 12.34
N VAL A 134 -10.79 7.51 13.20
CA VAL A 134 -10.80 7.69 14.66
C VAL A 134 -9.56 8.46 15.11
N LEU A 135 -8.40 8.19 14.53
CA LEU A 135 -7.17 8.95 14.80
C LEU A 135 -7.31 10.42 14.39
N VAL A 136 -7.92 10.68 13.22
CA VAL A 136 -8.18 12.03 12.73
C VAL A 136 -9.09 12.80 13.72
N PHE A 137 -10.14 12.17 14.24
CA PHE A 137 -10.97 12.80 15.27
C PHE A 137 -10.23 12.99 16.59
N LEU A 138 -9.49 11.97 17.04
CA LEU A 138 -8.78 12.01 18.30
C LEU A 138 -7.74 13.13 18.33
N PHE A 139 -6.90 13.21 17.30
CA PHE A 139 -5.85 14.21 17.20
C PHE A 139 -6.30 15.52 16.59
N GLY A 140 -7.25 15.50 15.64
CA GLY A 140 -7.72 16.69 14.96
C GLY A 140 -8.71 17.54 15.78
N ALA A 141 -9.53 16.91 16.62
CA ALA A 141 -10.52 17.61 17.42
C ALA A 141 -10.38 17.30 18.93
N GLY A 142 -10.11 16.04 19.29
CA GLY A 142 -10.12 15.57 20.68
C GLY A 142 -9.04 16.21 21.53
N ILE A 143 -7.82 16.38 21.02
CA ILE A 143 -6.73 17.04 21.75
C ILE A 143 -7.08 18.51 22.04
N GLY A 144 -7.65 19.22 21.06
CA GLY A 144 -8.09 20.59 21.28
C GLY A 144 -9.19 20.73 22.32
N TYR A 145 -10.07 19.71 22.43
CA TYR A 145 -11.09 19.67 23.46
C TYR A 145 -10.51 19.42 24.87
N LEU A 146 -9.55 18.49 24.98
CA LEU A 146 -8.93 18.15 26.26
C LEU A 146 -7.92 19.20 26.73
N TYR A 147 -7.18 19.79 25.82
CA TYR A 147 -6.11 20.75 26.09
C TYR A 147 -6.29 22.01 25.26
N PRO A 148 -7.24 22.91 25.64
CA PRO A 148 -7.50 24.12 24.86
C PRO A 148 -6.27 25.03 24.82
N ARG A 149 -5.38 24.94 25.81
CA ARG A 149 -4.11 25.66 25.90
C ARG A 149 -3.01 24.70 26.35
N PHE A 150 -1.89 24.73 25.67
CA PHE A 150 -0.72 23.93 25.99
C PHE A 150 0.44 24.85 26.36
N ASP A 151 0.73 24.93 27.66
CA ASP A 151 1.77 25.76 28.20
C ASP A 151 3.07 24.93 28.35
N ILE A 152 4.12 25.33 27.63
CA ILE A 152 5.43 24.67 27.65
C ILE A 152 6.35 25.47 28.60
N GLY A 153 6.78 24.83 29.67
CA GLY A 153 7.78 25.36 30.58
C GLY A 153 9.20 24.88 30.26
N PRO A 154 10.22 25.32 31.02
CA PRO A 154 11.61 24.98 30.79
C PRO A 154 11.94 23.50 30.95
N PHE A 155 11.10 22.73 31.62
CA PHE A 155 11.20 21.28 31.79
C PHE A 155 9.83 20.66 32.00
N PRO A 156 9.67 19.34 31.77
CA PRO A 156 8.42 18.64 31.98
C PRO A 156 7.89 18.84 33.41
N PHE A 157 6.60 19.07 33.55
CA PHE A 157 5.91 19.32 34.83
C PHE A 157 6.34 20.59 35.57
N SER A 158 7.00 21.54 34.92
CA SER A 158 7.50 22.79 35.54
C SER A 158 6.36 23.59 36.18
N GLN A 159 5.19 23.67 35.60
CA GLN A 159 4.02 24.38 36.13
C GLN A 159 3.50 23.70 37.42
N GLN A 160 3.37 22.37 37.37
CA GLN A 160 2.92 21.58 38.51
C GLN A 160 3.91 21.68 39.69
N LEU A 161 5.20 21.65 39.37
CA LEU A 161 6.27 21.80 40.39
C LEU A 161 6.28 23.22 40.99
N ALA A 162 6.11 24.26 40.16
CA ALA A 162 5.99 25.64 40.62
C ALA A 162 4.80 25.81 41.58
N GLY A 163 3.64 25.25 41.21
CA GLY A 163 2.46 25.26 42.07
C GLY A 163 2.67 24.51 43.39
N TRP A 164 3.36 23.38 43.34
CA TRP A 164 3.68 22.58 44.53
C TRP A 164 4.69 23.26 45.48
N LEU A 165 5.61 24.01 44.91
CA LEU A 165 6.59 24.80 45.66
C LEU A 165 6.07 26.16 46.09
N GLY A 166 4.83 26.52 45.81
CA GLY A 166 4.23 27.83 46.14
C GLY A 166 4.88 29.01 45.41
N LEU A 167 5.55 28.75 44.28
CA LEU A 167 6.14 29.79 43.43
C LEU A 167 5.01 30.45 42.63
N SER A 168 4.85 31.78 42.82
CA SER A 168 3.86 32.59 42.10
C SER A 168 4.27 32.94 40.67
N SER A 169 5.44 32.52 40.23
CA SER A 169 5.94 32.78 38.88
C SER A 169 5.38 31.80 37.87
N ASP A 170 4.74 32.33 36.83
CA ASP A 170 4.36 31.54 35.66
C ASP A 170 5.62 31.16 34.89
N LEU A 171 6.00 29.86 34.99
CA LEU A 171 7.18 29.30 34.32
C LEU A 171 6.85 28.92 32.85
N THR A 172 5.92 29.61 32.21
CA THR A 172 5.59 29.39 30.82
C THR A 172 6.61 30.08 29.89
N LEU A 173 7.35 29.28 29.13
CA LEU A 173 8.23 29.78 28.06
C LEU A 173 7.45 30.06 26.79
N PHE A 174 6.49 29.20 26.49
CA PHE A 174 5.68 29.28 25.28
C PHE A 174 4.29 28.70 25.52
N SER A 175 3.28 29.36 25.00
CA SER A 175 1.89 28.96 25.13
C SER A 175 1.26 28.76 23.74
N LEU A 176 0.75 27.56 23.49
CA LEU A 176 0.04 27.19 22.27
C LEU A 176 -1.46 27.18 22.56
N ASN A 177 -2.21 28.01 21.82
CA ASN A 177 -3.66 27.91 21.83
C ASN A 177 -4.10 26.81 20.86
N VAL A 178 -4.33 25.60 21.40
CA VAL A 178 -4.63 24.41 20.61
C VAL A 178 -5.96 24.56 19.86
N ASN A 179 -6.95 25.27 20.45
CA ASN A 179 -8.23 25.50 19.78
C ASN A 179 -8.10 26.35 18.51
N GLN A 180 -7.19 27.31 18.49
CA GLN A 180 -6.94 28.10 17.27
C GLN A 180 -6.27 27.27 16.19
N ILE A 181 -5.38 26.36 16.57
CA ILE A 181 -4.68 25.47 15.64
C ILE A 181 -5.60 24.33 15.21
N SER A 182 -6.41 23.75 16.10
CA SER A 182 -7.30 22.62 15.80
C SER A 182 -8.38 22.95 14.76
N SER A 183 -8.72 24.24 14.61
CA SER A 183 -9.59 24.70 13.52
C SER A 183 -8.86 24.84 12.18
N THR A 184 -7.58 24.54 12.12
CA THR A 184 -6.74 24.66 10.91
C THR A 184 -6.43 23.31 10.29
N LEU A 185 -6.08 23.32 9.01
CA LEU A 185 -5.65 22.14 8.27
C LEU A 185 -4.41 21.45 8.89
N ILE A 186 -3.62 22.20 9.68
CA ILE A 186 -2.37 21.73 10.31
C ILE A 186 -2.62 20.50 11.22
N TRP A 187 -3.67 20.54 12.05
CA TRP A 187 -3.98 19.39 12.91
C TRP A 187 -4.44 18.17 12.14
N GLY A 188 -5.18 18.38 11.06
CA GLY A 188 -5.52 17.29 10.14
C GLY A 188 -4.27 16.65 9.53
N ILE A 189 -3.33 17.49 9.07
CA ILE A 189 -2.03 17.05 8.52
C ILE A 189 -1.23 16.28 9.58
N ILE A 190 -1.15 16.77 10.81
CA ILE A 190 -0.45 16.09 11.90
C ILE A 190 -1.09 14.74 12.20
N ALA A 191 -2.42 14.70 12.38
CA ALA A 191 -3.14 13.47 12.68
C ALA A 191 -2.92 12.39 11.61
N MET A 192 -3.03 12.77 10.33
CA MET A 192 -2.82 11.87 9.21
C MET A 192 -1.34 11.48 9.08
N GLY A 193 -0.42 12.43 9.26
CA GLY A 193 1.02 12.17 9.19
C GLY A 193 1.51 11.24 10.29
N LEU A 194 0.99 11.35 11.52
CA LEU A 194 1.30 10.43 12.62
C LEU A 194 0.80 9.00 12.29
N SER A 195 -0.42 8.88 11.74
CA SER A 195 -0.92 7.59 11.29
C SER A 195 -0.05 7.02 10.17
N GLU A 196 0.29 7.84 9.18
CA GLU A 196 1.10 7.44 8.03
C GLU A 196 2.51 6.98 8.43
N ALA A 197 3.11 7.62 9.44
CA ALA A 197 4.43 7.26 9.93
C ALA A 197 4.54 5.79 10.37
N ALA A 198 3.46 5.22 10.87
CA ALA A 198 3.45 3.82 11.27
C ALA A 198 3.48 2.85 10.06
N TYR A 199 2.88 3.22 8.93
CA TYR A 199 2.96 2.47 7.68
C TYR A 199 4.33 2.65 7.03
N MET A 200 4.83 3.88 6.98
CA MET A 200 6.18 4.18 6.48
C MET A 200 7.28 3.50 7.28
N ALA A 201 7.12 3.35 8.59
CA ALA A 201 8.07 2.64 9.44
C ALA A 201 8.20 1.16 9.05
N GLU A 202 7.09 0.50 8.73
CA GLU A 202 7.12 -0.88 8.25
C GLU A 202 7.72 -0.99 6.85
N ILE A 203 7.39 -0.07 5.96
CA ILE A 203 7.95 -0.04 4.59
C ILE A 203 9.47 0.16 4.67
N ALA A 204 9.94 1.12 5.46
CA ALA A 204 11.36 1.37 5.64
C ALA A 204 12.08 0.16 6.25
N ARG A 205 11.50 -0.44 7.30
CA ARG A 205 12.03 -1.63 7.95
C ARG A 205 12.12 -2.82 6.97
N ALA A 206 11.04 -3.10 6.25
CA ALA A 206 10.98 -4.19 5.29
C ALA A 206 11.99 -4.00 4.15
N GLY A 207 12.12 -2.76 3.64
CA GLY A 207 13.10 -2.44 2.60
C GLY A 207 14.55 -2.61 3.06
N ILE A 208 14.88 -2.21 4.30
CA ILE A 208 16.23 -2.41 4.86
C ILE A 208 16.52 -3.90 5.06
N LEU A 209 15.55 -4.68 5.51
CA LEU A 209 15.69 -6.12 5.72
C LEU A 209 15.68 -6.95 4.43
N SER A 210 15.22 -6.39 3.32
CA SER A 210 15.24 -7.08 2.02
C SER A 210 16.62 -7.15 1.37
N VAL A 211 17.58 -6.38 1.88
CA VAL A 211 18.96 -6.40 1.38
C VAL A 211 19.68 -7.61 1.96
N ASP A 212 20.30 -8.40 1.09
CA ASP A 212 21.04 -9.61 1.46
C ASP A 212 22.09 -9.35 2.53
N ASP A 213 22.15 -10.21 3.54
CA ASP A 213 23.09 -10.04 4.67
C ASP A 213 24.56 -10.14 4.21
N GLY A 214 24.85 -10.87 3.13
CA GLY A 214 26.17 -10.91 2.50
C GLY A 214 26.68 -9.52 2.07
N GLN A 215 25.77 -8.58 1.72
CA GLN A 215 26.17 -7.21 1.44
C GLN A 215 26.69 -6.48 2.69
N ARG A 216 26.13 -6.79 3.87
CA ARG A 216 26.56 -6.23 5.15
C ARG A 216 27.91 -6.84 5.57
N GLU A 217 28.03 -8.15 5.40
CA GLU A 217 29.29 -8.88 5.70
C GLU A 217 30.41 -8.42 4.79
N ALA A 218 30.18 -8.29 3.49
CA ALA A 218 31.15 -7.79 2.53
C ALA A 218 31.58 -6.35 2.86
N ALA A 219 30.65 -5.46 3.22
CA ALA A 219 30.95 -4.10 3.63
C ALA A 219 31.84 -4.08 4.91
N ALA A 220 31.53 -4.94 5.87
CA ALA A 220 32.34 -5.08 7.10
C ALA A 220 33.73 -5.63 6.80
N ALA A 221 33.86 -6.62 5.89
CA ALA A 221 35.15 -7.23 5.52
C ALA A 221 36.12 -6.23 4.89
N ILE A 222 35.61 -5.21 4.17
CA ILE A 222 36.43 -4.12 3.60
C ILE A 222 36.60 -2.93 4.57
N GLY A 223 36.23 -3.10 5.87
CA GLY A 223 36.46 -2.11 6.90
C GLY A 223 35.49 -0.94 6.96
N MET A 224 34.32 -1.07 6.32
CA MET A 224 33.29 -0.01 6.43
C MET A 224 32.67 0.02 7.84
N SER A 225 32.52 1.21 8.39
CA SER A 225 31.72 1.38 9.60
C SER A 225 30.22 1.09 9.31
N PRO A 226 29.40 0.71 10.31
CA PRO A 226 27.98 0.43 10.12
C PRO A 226 27.22 1.56 9.44
N GLY A 227 27.54 2.82 9.75
CA GLY A 227 26.93 3.99 9.11
C GLY A 227 27.34 4.15 7.64
N GLN A 228 28.60 3.84 7.31
CA GLN A 228 29.09 3.84 5.92
C GLN A 228 28.42 2.72 5.11
N ALA A 229 28.36 1.51 5.65
CA ALA A 229 27.67 0.37 5.04
C ALA A 229 26.20 0.69 4.80
N MET A 230 25.51 1.24 5.81
CA MET A 230 24.10 1.66 5.68
C MET A 230 23.92 2.66 4.55
N ARG A 231 24.70 3.75 4.52
CA ARG A 231 24.51 4.85 3.57
C ARG A 231 24.95 4.51 2.14
N ARG A 232 26.04 3.73 1.97
CA ARG A 232 26.67 3.50 0.66
C ARG A 232 26.26 2.18 0.01
N VAL A 233 25.85 1.18 0.81
CA VAL A 233 25.56 -0.18 0.32
C VAL A 233 24.09 -0.53 0.52
N ILE A 234 23.61 -0.45 1.77
CA ILE A 234 22.28 -0.94 2.14
C ILE A 234 21.17 -0.01 1.62
N LEU A 235 21.24 1.27 1.96
CA LEU A 235 20.18 2.22 1.66
C LEU A 235 19.90 2.37 0.16
N PRO A 236 20.91 2.47 -0.76
CA PRO A 236 20.63 2.53 -2.19
C PRO A 236 19.92 1.29 -2.74
N GLN A 237 20.17 0.11 -2.17
CA GLN A 237 19.48 -1.13 -2.54
C GLN A 237 18.08 -1.18 -1.92
N ALA A 238 17.94 -0.84 -0.64
CA ALA A 238 16.67 -0.80 0.08
C ALA A 238 15.68 0.19 -0.57
N MET A 239 16.15 1.33 -1.09
CA MET A 239 15.29 2.34 -1.73
C MET A 239 14.51 1.78 -2.92
N ARG A 240 15.04 0.80 -3.63
CA ARG A 240 14.33 0.13 -4.73
C ARG A 240 13.09 -0.62 -4.26
N VAL A 241 13.12 -1.12 -3.03
CA VAL A 241 12.01 -1.84 -2.38
C VAL A 241 11.09 -0.87 -1.63
N ILE A 242 11.62 0.24 -1.11
CA ILE A 242 10.87 1.25 -0.34
C ILE A 242 10.03 2.16 -1.24
N ILE A 243 10.57 2.60 -2.38
CA ILE A 243 9.93 3.63 -3.23
C ILE A 243 8.57 3.18 -3.79
N PRO A 244 8.40 1.96 -4.34
CA PRO A 244 7.10 1.55 -4.89
C PRO A 244 5.97 1.57 -3.86
N PRO A 245 6.07 0.95 -2.68
CA PRO A 245 5.01 1.04 -1.68
C PRO A 245 4.81 2.46 -1.14
N THR A 246 5.88 3.29 -1.02
CA THR A 246 5.72 4.71 -0.62
C THR A 246 4.87 5.49 -1.62
N GLY A 247 5.02 5.23 -2.92
CA GLY A 247 4.15 5.82 -3.94
C GLY A 247 2.70 5.39 -3.81
N ASN A 248 2.45 4.10 -3.51
CA ASN A 248 1.11 3.58 -3.25
C ASN A 248 0.46 4.24 -2.03
N GLU A 249 1.22 4.44 -0.95
CA GLU A 249 0.72 5.15 0.23
C GLU A 249 0.44 6.62 -0.07
N THR A 250 1.23 7.27 -0.94
CA THR A 250 0.93 8.65 -1.38
C THR A 250 -0.41 8.73 -2.12
N ILE A 251 -0.71 7.76 -3.00
CA ILE A 251 -1.99 7.68 -3.70
C ILE A 251 -3.14 7.37 -2.72
N ALA A 252 -2.90 6.53 -1.73
CA ALA A 252 -3.87 6.25 -0.67
C ALA A 252 -4.13 7.50 0.18
N MET A 253 -3.08 8.24 0.55
CA MET A 253 -3.16 9.46 1.34
C MET A 253 -4.06 10.52 0.69
N VAL A 254 -3.97 10.72 -0.64
CA VAL A 254 -4.87 11.64 -1.36
C VAL A 254 -6.34 11.29 -1.12
N LYS A 255 -6.69 10.02 -1.17
CA LYS A 255 -8.07 9.57 -0.93
C LYS A 255 -8.48 9.73 0.52
N ASP A 256 -7.55 9.46 1.43
CA ASP A 256 -7.77 9.53 2.86
C ASP A 256 -7.92 10.97 3.36
N THR A 257 -7.44 12.00 2.61
CA THR A 257 -7.74 13.40 2.96
C THR A 257 -9.23 13.70 3.01
N SER A 258 -10.07 12.92 2.32
CA SER A 258 -11.53 13.02 2.43
C SER A 258 -12.05 12.82 3.87
N LEU A 259 -11.29 12.13 4.73
CA LEU A 259 -11.62 11.98 6.15
C LEU A 259 -11.57 13.32 6.91
N LEU A 260 -10.79 14.27 6.41
CA LEU A 260 -10.71 15.63 6.97
C LEU A 260 -12.02 16.42 6.80
N ALA A 261 -12.91 15.98 5.89
CA ALA A 261 -14.22 16.60 5.71
C ALA A 261 -15.11 16.48 6.97
N TYR A 262 -14.79 15.55 7.86
CA TYR A 262 -15.48 15.37 9.14
C TYR A 262 -14.91 16.22 10.28
N LEU A 263 -13.79 16.91 10.05
CA LEU A 263 -13.27 17.91 10.99
C LEU A 263 -13.81 19.31 10.63
N PRO A 264 -13.89 20.24 11.59
CA PRO A 264 -14.37 21.60 11.34
C PRO A 264 -13.32 22.47 10.60
N LEU A 265 -12.69 21.93 9.54
CA LEU A 265 -11.59 22.57 8.84
C LEU A 265 -12.04 23.40 7.63
N GLY A 266 -13.14 23.04 7.00
CA GLY A 266 -13.76 23.81 5.92
C GLY A 266 -12.99 23.91 4.58
N THR A 267 -11.79 23.32 4.47
CA THR A 267 -10.88 23.59 3.34
C THR A 267 -10.55 22.37 2.47
N GLU A 268 -11.20 21.22 2.68
CA GLU A 268 -10.92 20.00 1.93
C GLU A 268 -11.92 19.84 0.77
N LEU A 269 -11.50 19.19 -0.33
CA LEU A 269 -12.29 18.97 -1.54
C LEU A 269 -13.67 18.35 -1.26
N PHE A 270 -13.68 17.22 -0.53
CA PHE A 270 -14.91 16.50 -0.25
C PHE A 270 -15.84 17.33 0.66
N PHE A 271 -15.28 18.04 1.63
CA PHE A 271 -16.04 18.97 2.47
C PHE A 271 -16.74 20.05 1.60
N GLN A 272 -16.03 20.67 0.67
CA GLN A 272 -16.60 21.70 -0.18
C GLN A 272 -17.71 21.16 -1.10
N THR A 273 -17.56 19.94 -1.61
CA THR A 273 -18.62 19.30 -2.39
C THR A 273 -19.85 18.95 -1.53
N GLN A 274 -19.66 18.58 -0.25
CA GLN A 274 -20.76 18.40 0.69
C GLN A 274 -21.49 19.71 1.01
N VAL A 275 -20.77 20.83 1.14
CA VAL A 275 -21.37 22.17 1.31
C VAL A 275 -22.25 22.52 0.11
N VAL A 276 -21.78 22.27 -1.11
CA VAL A 276 -22.60 22.46 -2.32
C VAL A 276 -23.82 21.54 -2.29
N SER A 277 -23.65 20.29 -1.96
CA SER A 277 -24.73 19.31 -1.84
C SER A 277 -25.82 19.75 -0.87
N SER A 278 -25.43 20.21 0.34
CA SER A 278 -26.38 20.64 1.37
C SER A 278 -27.14 21.91 0.99
N ARG A 279 -26.48 22.84 0.28
CA ARG A 279 -27.11 24.11 -0.16
C ARG A 279 -28.03 23.95 -1.36
N THR A 280 -27.73 22.99 -2.25
CA THR A 280 -28.48 22.80 -3.51
C THR A 280 -29.41 21.60 -3.48
N PHE A 281 -29.34 20.76 -2.45
CA PHE A 281 -30.01 19.46 -2.34
C PHE A 281 -29.70 18.49 -3.48
N LYS A 282 -28.62 18.76 -4.23
CA LYS A 282 -28.12 17.93 -5.33
C LYS A 282 -26.97 17.03 -4.87
N VAL A 283 -27.30 15.96 -4.15
CA VAL A 283 -26.30 15.06 -3.53
C VAL A 283 -25.49 14.35 -4.60
N MET A 284 -26.14 13.67 -5.54
CA MET A 284 -25.44 12.83 -6.53
C MET A 284 -24.51 13.63 -7.45
N PRO A 285 -24.90 14.76 -8.03
CA PRO A 285 -23.98 15.56 -8.84
C PRO A 285 -22.75 16.05 -8.07
N SER A 286 -22.92 16.40 -6.79
CA SER A 286 -21.81 16.85 -5.94
C SER A 286 -20.83 15.72 -5.64
N LEU A 287 -21.34 14.50 -5.39
CA LEU A 287 -20.50 13.31 -5.22
C LEU A 287 -19.77 12.93 -6.50
N VAL A 288 -20.45 13.04 -7.67
CA VAL A 288 -19.82 12.81 -8.97
C VAL A 288 -18.66 13.80 -9.20
N ALA A 289 -18.86 15.09 -8.87
CA ALA A 289 -17.81 16.10 -9.00
C ALA A 289 -16.57 15.74 -8.13
N ALA A 290 -16.79 15.35 -6.87
CA ALA A 290 -15.71 14.90 -5.99
C ALA A 290 -15.01 13.65 -6.56
N THR A 291 -15.78 12.66 -7.00
CA THR A 291 -15.26 11.42 -7.57
C THR A 291 -14.37 11.68 -8.78
N ILE A 292 -14.81 12.55 -9.69
CA ILE A 292 -14.02 12.88 -10.89
C ILE A 292 -12.70 13.54 -10.49
N TRP A 293 -12.71 14.50 -9.54
CA TRP A 293 -11.47 15.13 -9.08
C TRP A 293 -10.51 14.14 -8.43
N TYR A 294 -11.00 13.24 -7.55
CA TYR A 294 -10.15 12.21 -6.96
C TYR A 294 -9.59 11.26 -8.03
N LEU A 295 -10.39 10.88 -9.05
CA LEU A 295 -9.91 10.06 -10.16
C LEU A 295 -8.83 10.79 -10.98
N VAL A 296 -9.01 12.07 -11.26
CA VAL A 296 -8.01 12.87 -11.99
C VAL A 296 -6.69 12.89 -11.24
N ILE A 297 -6.70 13.25 -9.94
CA ILE A 297 -5.48 13.36 -9.15
C ILE A 297 -4.81 12.00 -9.00
N THR A 298 -5.57 10.97 -8.62
CA THR A 298 -5.01 9.63 -8.44
C THR A 298 -4.46 9.07 -9.75
N THR A 299 -5.10 9.36 -10.89
CA THR A 299 -4.58 8.97 -12.22
C THR A 299 -3.25 9.65 -12.51
N VAL A 300 -3.12 10.96 -12.26
CA VAL A 300 -1.86 11.68 -12.45
C VAL A 300 -0.77 11.10 -11.56
N LEU A 301 -1.08 10.80 -10.29
CA LEU A 301 -0.12 10.18 -9.36
C LEU A 301 0.25 8.75 -9.80
N MET A 302 -0.71 7.93 -10.25
CA MET A 302 -0.45 6.57 -10.76
C MET A 302 0.46 6.60 -12.00
N ILE A 303 0.26 7.56 -12.90
CA ILE A 303 1.15 7.74 -14.05
C ILE A 303 2.57 8.09 -13.57
N GLY A 304 2.69 9.04 -12.64
CA GLY A 304 3.98 9.41 -12.04
C GLY A 304 4.66 8.21 -11.37
N GLN A 305 3.90 7.45 -10.60
CA GLN A 305 4.38 6.25 -9.93
C GLN A 305 4.86 5.18 -10.91
N TYR A 306 4.15 4.93 -12.01
CA TYR A 306 4.56 3.98 -13.03
C TYR A 306 5.96 4.31 -13.58
N TYR A 307 6.25 5.60 -13.87
CA TYR A 307 7.57 6.01 -14.32
C TYR A 307 8.62 5.89 -13.22
N LEU A 308 8.26 6.20 -11.98
CA LEU A 308 9.15 6.07 -10.83
C LEU A 308 9.53 4.60 -10.61
N GLU A 309 8.57 3.69 -10.58
CA GLU A 309 8.80 2.24 -10.45
C GLU A 309 9.67 1.71 -11.60
N ARG A 310 9.38 2.12 -12.83
CA ARG A 310 10.19 1.74 -13.98
C ARG A 310 11.64 2.23 -13.88
N HIS A 311 11.88 3.38 -13.26
CA HIS A 311 13.23 3.90 -13.04
C HIS A 311 13.99 3.08 -12.00
N PHE A 312 13.35 2.77 -10.87
CA PHE A 312 13.99 2.07 -9.75
C PHE A 312 14.06 0.54 -9.93
N SER A 313 13.20 -0.07 -10.73
CA SER A 313 13.22 -1.52 -11.04
C SER A 313 14.30 -1.90 -12.06
N ARG A 314 14.92 -0.93 -12.75
CA ARG A 314 16.01 -1.20 -13.71
C ARG A 314 17.19 -1.88 -13.01
N GLY A 315 17.50 -3.11 -13.43
CA GLY A 315 18.62 -3.89 -12.92
C GLY A 315 18.30 -4.84 -11.75
N TYR A 316 17.02 -5.02 -11.41
CA TYR A 316 16.58 -5.97 -10.37
C TYR A 316 15.51 -6.96 -10.84
N GLY A 317 15.21 -6.99 -12.12
CA GLY A 317 14.40 -8.02 -12.73
C GLY A 317 15.32 -9.10 -13.32
N ALA A 318 14.93 -10.37 -13.27
CA ALA A 318 15.54 -11.37 -14.09
C ALA A 318 15.63 -10.82 -15.52
N ASP A 319 16.82 -10.85 -16.12
CA ASP A 319 17.00 -10.46 -17.51
C ASP A 319 15.84 -11.08 -18.31
N PRO A 320 15.05 -10.29 -19.08
CA PRO A 320 13.97 -10.86 -19.90
C PRO A 320 14.47 -11.99 -20.83
N LYS A 321 15.78 -12.03 -21.07
CA LYS A 321 16.50 -13.06 -21.83
C LYS A 321 17.03 -14.19 -20.94
N SER A 322 16.91 -14.10 -19.61
CA SER A 322 17.35 -15.21 -18.75
C SER A 322 16.51 -16.47 -19.00
N PRO A 323 17.12 -17.66 -18.93
CA PRO A 323 16.39 -18.92 -19.12
C PRO A 323 15.17 -19.06 -18.21
N GLU A 324 15.26 -18.55 -16.96
CA GLU A 324 14.17 -18.56 -15.98
C GLU A 324 13.01 -17.63 -16.36
N ALA A 325 13.31 -16.44 -16.87
CA ALA A 325 12.28 -15.48 -17.33
C ALA A 325 11.58 -16.01 -18.58
N GLN A 326 12.32 -16.63 -19.49
CA GLN A 326 11.78 -17.27 -20.69
C GLN A 326 10.93 -18.50 -20.33
N ALA A 327 11.37 -19.35 -19.39
CA ALA A 327 10.59 -20.49 -18.92
C ALA A 327 9.29 -20.05 -18.22
N LYS A 328 9.34 -19.00 -17.40
CA LYS A 328 8.15 -18.41 -16.76
C LYS A 328 7.17 -17.83 -17.76
N LYS A 329 7.69 -17.15 -18.80
CA LYS A 329 6.88 -16.59 -19.89
C LYS A 329 6.27 -17.70 -20.75
N ALA A 330 7.04 -18.73 -21.09
CA ALA A 330 6.55 -19.90 -21.83
C ALA A 330 5.45 -20.63 -21.04
N LYS A 331 5.62 -20.82 -19.72
CA LYS A 331 4.62 -21.42 -18.83
C LYS A 331 3.33 -20.58 -18.73
N LEU A 332 3.43 -19.24 -18.72
CA LEU A 332 2.29 -18.32 -18.72
C LEU A 332 1.54 -18.32 -20.05
N LEU A 333 2.24 -18.53 -21.16
CA LEU A 333 1.66 -18.59 -22.50
C LEU A 333 1.22 -20.00 -22.91
N GLY A 334 1.34 -21.02 -22.01
CA GLY A 334 1.01 -22.40 -22.30
C GLY A 334 1.95 -23.05 -23.32
N MET A 335 3.14 -22.46 -23.58
CA MET A 335 4.13 -23.00 -24.49
C MET A 335 5.09 -23.92 -23.72
N SER A 336 5.27 -25.14 -24.20
CA SER A 336 6.27 -26.07 -23.63
C SER A 336 7.67 -25.46 -23.76
N ALA A 337 8.50 -25.57 -22.71
CA ALA A 337 9.88 -25.09 -22.70
C ALA A 337 10.83 -25.88 -23.64
N ASP A 338 10.36 -27.01 -24.18
CA ASP A 338 11.08 -27.81 -25.14
C ASP A 338 10.80 -27.30 -26.56
N GLY A 339 11.66 -26.38 -27.03
CA GLY A 339 11.65 -25.86 -28.39
C GLY A 339 12.06 -26.89 -29.45
N LYS A 340 11.46 -28.06 -29.45
CA LYS A 340 11.45 -28.99 -30.59
C LYS A 340 10.01 -29.05 -31.09
N GLY A 341 9.66 -28.03 -31.86
CA GLY A 341 8.55 -28.10 -32.77
C GLY A 341 8.91 -29.05 -33.89
N ALA A 342 8.03 -30.00 -34.13
CA ALA A 342 7.97 -30.68 -35.42
C ALA A 342 7.23 -29.82 -36.40
#